data_4db48c281c1c325bf47a435e329a3ded
#
_entry.id   4db48c281c1c325bf47a435e329a3ded
#
_cell.length_a   1.000
_cell.length_b   1.000
_cell.length_c   1.000
_cell.angle_alpha   90.00
_cell.angle_beta   90.00
_cell.angle_gamma   90.00
#
_symmetry.space_group_name_H-M   'P 1'
#
loop_
_entity.id
_entity.type
_entity.pdbx_description
1 polymer ?
#
loop_
_entity_poly.entity_id
_entity_poly.type
_entity_poly.pdbx_seq_one_letter_code
_entity_poly.pdbx_strand_id
1 'polypeptide(L)'
;MLFSSIPFLFYFLPPVLLLYFLTPDRWKNLTLLLSSLVFYGWGEPRFLLFMLAAIAQGYAFGRLMERYPRHKRLFLILSAVLSLSLLGYCKYAGFFLRTLGALTGLSLPALQIALPIGISFYTFQVLSYVIDVYRGTVPPQRNLLQLATYVAMFPQLIAGPIVRYADIASELTRRRHTLTDAAAGARRFVVGLGKKVLIANVLYELMSAFLQSTQPSVLFTWLYAVACALQIYFDFSGYSDMAVGIGRIFGFHFPENFRYPFLSGSVTEFWRRWHISLGSWFRDYVYIPLGGSRCSRSRWLLNVFLVWGLTGLWHGAAWNFVLWGLFFAVLLAAEKLWYGHGLEKTRLLKHLYMLPLLAVSFVLFHAADLPAAGQQIAALFGFGGLPASGVESLYYLRSYAVVLVIALLGATPLPAKAVQRLRDTSAGSAVLSVAEPVALVLLLAVCTAYLVDGSFNPFLYFRF
;
A
#
# COMPACT_ATOMS: atom_id res chain seq x y z
N MET A 1 -4.00 -13.70 -8.77
CA MET A 1 -5.38 -13.12 -8.81
C MET A 1 -5.39 -11.76 -8.14
N LEU A 2 -6.31 -10.85 -8.55
CA LEU A 2 -6.59 -9.57 -7.86
C LEU A 2 -7.86 -9.71 -7.04
N PHE A 3 -7.96 -9.02 -5.89
CA PHE A 3 -9.20 -9.01 -5.08
C PHE A 3 -10.38 -8.39 -5.82
N SER A 4 -10.13 -7.42 -6.69
CA SER A 4 -11.11 -6.81 -7.57
C SER A 4 -11.22 -7.54 -8.92
N SER A 5 -11.31 -8.84 -8.92
CA SER A 5 -11.52 -9.63 -10.15
C SER A 5 -12.62 -10.66 -9.97
N ILE A 6 -13.34 -10.95 -11.06
CA ILE A 6 -14.41 -11.95 -11.08
C ILE A 6 -13.91 -13.33 -10.60
N PRO A 7 -12.73 -13.85 -11.05
CA PRO A 7 -12.20 -15.10 -10.54
C PRO A 7 -12.00 -15.11 -9.03
N PHE A 8 -11.54 -13.99 -8.44
CA PHE A 8 -11.37 -13.92 -6.99
C PHE A 8 -12.71 -13.88 -6.24
N LEU A 9 -13.62 -13.00 -6.67
CA LEU A 9 -14.87 -12.73 -5.98
C LEU A 9 -15.83 -13.93 -5.95
N PHE A 10 -15.90 -14.69 -7.05
CA PHE A 10 -16.91 -15.70 -7.25
C PHE A 10 -16.38 -17.14 -7.31
N TYR A 11 -15.12 -17.33 -7.72
CA TYR A 11 -14.56 -18.67 -7.89
C TYR A 11 -13.51 -19.03 -6.84
N PHE A 12 -12.85 -18.04 -6.22
CA PHE A 12 -11.84 -18.30 -5.19
C PHE A 12 -12.35 -18.04 -3.77
N LEU A 13 -12.82 -16.82 -3.50
CA LEU A 13 -13.15 -16.40 -2.12
C LEU A 13 -14.29 -17.24 -1.50
N PRO A 14 -15.45 -17.48 -2.16
CA PRO A 14 -16.54 -18.24 -1.55
C PRO A 14 -16.16 -19.69 -1.22
N PRO A 15 -15.53 -20.49 -2.13
CA PRO A 15 -15.07 -21.83 -1.78
C PRO A 15 -14.04 -21.84 -0.64
N VAL A 16 -13.12 -20.87 -0.60
CA VAL A 16 -12.12 -20.76 0.47
C VAL A 16 -12.78 -20.47 1.82
N LEU A 17 -13.75 -19.55 1.85
CA LEU A 17 -14.53 -19.27 3.07
C LEU A 17 -15.29 -20.52 3.53
N LEU A 18 -15.99 -21.19 2.63
CA LEU A 18 -16.72 -22.43 2.96
C LEU A 18 -15.77 -23.48 3.52
N LEU A 19 -14.68 -23.76 2.81
CA LEU A 19 -13.68 -24.74 3.24
C LEU A 19 -13.10 -24.38 4.62
N TYR A 20 -12.76 -23.11 4.83
CA TYR A 20 -12.17 -22.64 6.07
C TYR A 20 -13.12 -22.82 7.27
N PHE A 21 -14.40 -22.47 7.13
CA PHE A 21 -15.38 -22.60 8.22
C PHE A 21 -15.81 -24.04 8.48
N LEU A 22 -15.75 -24.92 7.49
CA LEU A 22 -15.96 -26.36 7.64
C LEU A 22 -14.74 -27.08 8.25
N THR A 23 -13.56 -26.48 8.17
CA THR A 23 -12.33 -27.07 8.69
C THR A 23 -12.26 -26.95 10.22
N PRO A 24 -11.94 -28.04 10.96
CA PRO A 24 -11.68 -27.97 12.40
C PRO A 24 -10.57 -26.99 12.77
N ASP A 25 -10.63 -26.36 13.94
CA ASP A 25 -9.71 -25.27 14.35
C ASP A 25 -8.24 -25.65 14.24
N ARG A 26 -7.87 -26.88 14.55
CA ARG A 26 -6.50 -27.38 14.45
C ARG A 26 -5.91 -27.35 13.04
N TRP A 27 -6.75 -27.38 11.99
CA TRP A 27 -6.35 -27.43 10.60
C TRP A 27 -6.59 -26.10 9.85
N LYS A 28 -7.19 -25.11 10.47
CA LYS A 28 -7.50 -23.81 9.83
C LYS A 28 -6.27 -23.09 9.26
N ASN A 29 -5.11 -23.19 9.93
CA ASN A 29 -3.87 -22.65 9.39
C ASN A 29 -3.41 -23.37 8.12
N LEU A 30 -3.58 -24.69 8.06
CA LEU A 30 -3.26 -25.46 6.87
C LEU A 30 -4.18 -25.08 5.69
N THR A 31 -5.48 -24.96 5.95
CA THR A 31 -6.45 -24.53 4.94
C THR A 31 -6.09 -23.13 4.40
N LEU A 32 -5.76 -22.17 5.28
CA LEU A 32 -5.32 -20.85 4.85
C LEU A 32 -4.03 -20.88 4.06
N LEU A 33 -3.04 -21.67 4.51
CA LEU A 33 -1.77 -21.81 3.80
C LEU A 33 -1.98 -22.37 2.39
N LEU A 34 -2.69 -23.49 2.27
CA LEU A 34 -2.95 -24.13 0.98
C LEU A 34 -3.73 -23.21 0.03
N SER A 35 -4.78 -22.55 0.53
CA SER A 35 -5.53 -21.54 -0.24
C SER A 35 -4.62 -20.38 -0.68
N SER A 36 -3.73 -19.93 0.19
CA SER A 36 -2.78 -18.85 -0.13
C SER A 36 -1.76 -19.26 -1.17
N LEU A 37 -1.25 -20.49 -1.11
CA LEU A 37 -0.34 -21.03 -2.13
C LEU A 37 -1.05 -21.14 -3.50
N VAL A 38 -2.32 -21.58 -3.52
CA VAL A 38 -3.14 -21.60 -4.74
C VAL A 38 -3.35 -20.17 -5.27
N PHE A 39 -3.72 -19.23 -4.40
CA PHE A 39 -3.89 -17.82 -4.78
C PHE A 39 -2.64 -17.21 -5.41
N TYR A 40 -1.49 -17.46 -4.80
CA TYR A 40 -0.20 -16.94 -5.27
C TYR A 40 0.26 -17.62 -6.56
N GLY A 41 0.19 -18.97 -6.58
CA GLY A 41 0.62 -19.77 -7.72
C GLY A 41 -0.29 -19.64 -8.95
N TRP A 42 -1.51 -19.14 -8.80
CA TRP A 42 -2.43 -18.90 -9.92
C TRP A 42 -1.85 -17.98 -11.00
N GLY A 43 -1.10 -16.95 -10.60
CA GLY A 43 -0.48 -16.01 -11.54
C GLY A 43 0.88 -16.49 -12.02
N GLU A 44 1.75 -16.92 -11.09
CA GLU A 44 3.16 -17.20 -11.34
C GLU A 44 3.67 -18.38 -10.49
N PRO A 45 3.41 -19.63 -10.91
CA PRO A 45 3.79 -20.80 -10.12
C PRO A 45 5.28 -20.88 -9.78
N ARG A 46 6.16 -20.40 -10.68
CA ARG A 46 7.63 -20.37 -10.48
C ARG A 46 8.04 -19.64 -9.22
N PHE A 47 7.32 -18.57 -8.87
CA PHE A 47 7.67 -17.72 -7.74
C PHE A 47 7.25 -18.26 -6.38
N LEU A 48 6.47 -19.36 -6.36
CA LEU A 48 6.22 -20.12 -5.13
C LEU A 48 7.52 -20.57 -4.47
N LEU A 49 8.52 -20.96 -5.26
CA LEU A 49 9.81 -21.39 -4.73
C LEU A 49 10.53 -20.28 -3.96
N PHE A 50 10.49 -19.03 -4.46
CA PHE A 50 11.10 -17.90 -3.77
C PHE A 50 10.41 -17.60 -2.43
N MET A 51 9.09 -17.66 -2.40
CA MET A 51 8.32 -17.45 -1.17
C MET A 51 8.58 -18.59 -0.16
N LEU A 52 8.57 -19.84 -0.61
CA LEU A 52 8.88 -20.99 0.24
C LEU A 52 10.32 -20.93 0.78
N ALA A 53 11.30 -20.51 -0.05
CA ALA A 53 12.67 -20.29 0.39
C ALA A 53 12.77 -19.17 1.44
N ALA A 54 12.03 -18.07 1.27
CA ALA A 54 11.97 -16.98 2.25
C ALA A 54 11.36 -17.45 3.59
N ILE A 55 10.30 -18.26 3.55
CA ILE A 55 9.69 -18.88 4.74
C ILE A 55 10.70 -19.81 5.43
N ALA A 56 11.32 -20.71 4.67
CA ALA A 56 12.25 -21.70 5.20
C ALA A 56 13.47 -21.03 5.85
N GLN A 57 14.05 -20.01 5.23
CA GLN A 57 15.17 -19.28 5.81
C GLN A 57 14.76 -18.50 7.07
N GLY A 58 13.61 -17.83 7.08
CA GLY A 58 13.13 -17.11 8.26
C GLY A 58 12.91 -18.07 9.45
N TYR A 59 12.30 -19.23 9.18
CA TYR A 59 12.13 -20.29 10.18
C TYR A 59 13.47 -20.81 10.69
N ALA A 60 14.37 -21.19 9.79
CA ALA A 60 15.68 -21.76 10.14
C ALA A 60 16.49 -20.78 11.00
N PHE A 61 16.61 -19.50 10.60
CA PHE A 61 17.37 -18.51 11.36
C PHE A 61 16.70 -18.18 12.71
N GLY A 62 15.38 -18.13 12.79
CA GLY A 62 14.68 -18.00 14.07
C GLY A 62 15.01 -19.15 15.03
N ARG A 63 15.00 -20.39 14.55
CA ARG A 63 15.36 -21.59 15.33
C ARG A 63 16.85 -21.65 15.70
N LEU A 64 17.74 -21.26 14.76
CA LEU A 64 19.18 -21.19 15.03
C LEU A 64 19.52 -20.16 16.11
N MET A 65 18.83 -19.02 16.15
CA MET A 65 18.98 -18.01 17.20
C MET A 65 18.57 -18.54 18.59
N GLU A 66 17.55 -19.41 18.63
CA GLU A 66 17.14 -20.07 19.89
C GLU A 66 18.18 -21.09 20.33
N ARG A 67 18.66 -21.92 19.41
CA ARG A 67 19.59 -23.00 19.69
C ARG A 67 21.00 -22.50 20.04
N TYR A 68 21.45 -21.41 19.40
CA TYR A 68 22.81 -20.86 19.56
C TYR A 68 22.75 -19.37 19.94
N PRO A 69 22.39 -19.04 21.18
CA PRO A 69 22.19 -17.63 21.62
C PRO A 69 23.43 -16.77 21.49
N ARG A 70 24.64 -17.35 21.57
CA ARG A 70 25.91 -16.62 21.41
C ARG A 70 26.12 -16.09 19.98
N HIS A 71 25.49 -16.71 18.97
CA HIS A 71 25.67 -16.37 17.56
C HIS A 71 24.45 -15.64 16.97
N LYS A 72 23.52 -15.13 17.78
CA LYS A 72 22.30 -14.46 17.29
C LYS A 72 22.57 -13.36 16.29
N ARG A 73 23.63 -12.55 16.49
CA ARG A 73 24.00 -11.45 15.58
C ARG A 73 24.43 -12.00 14.20
N LEU A 74 25.19 -13.09 14.16
CA LEU A 74 25.57 -13.73 12.90
C LEU A 74 24.35 -14.19 12.11
N PHE A 75 23.42 -14.89 12.77
CA PHE A 75 22.22 -15.40 12.11
C PHE A 75 21.30 -14.26 11.63
N LEU A 76 21.20 -13.14 12.37
CA LEU A 76 20.50 -11.96 11.91
C LEU A 76 21.13 -11.42 10.63
N ILE A 77 22.45 -11.24 10.61
CA ILE A 77 23.17 -10.70 9.44
C ILE A 77 23.00 -11.63 8.23
N LEU A 78 23.17 -12.95 8.41
CA LEU A 78 23.01 -13.92 7.32
C LEU A 78 21.58 -13.92 6.75
N SER A 79 20.57 -13.89 7.64
CA SER A 79 19.17 -13.79 7.20
C SER A 79 18.88 -12.49 6.45
N ALA A 80 19.37 -11.35 6.95
CA ALA A 80 19.20 -10.06 6.32
C ALA A 80 19.91 -10.02 4.95
N VAL A 81 21.15 -10.48 4.86
CA VAL A 81 21.90 -10.55 3.60
C VAL A 81 21.17 -11.43 2.59
N LEU A 82 20.73 -12.62 2.98
CA LEU A 82 20.03 -13.53 2.06
C LEU A 82 18.71 -12.94 1.55
N SER A 83 17.90 -12.37 2.46
CA SER A 83 16.63 -11.72 2.09
C SER A 83 16.81 -10.51 1.18
N LEU A 84 17.78 -9.64 1.52
CA LEU A 84 18.05 -8.41 0.76
C LEU A 84 18.77 -8.71 -0.56
N SER A 85 19.61 -9.75 -0.64
CA SER A 85 20.25 -10.17 -1.90
C SER A 85 19.21 -10.71 -2.88
N LEU A 86 18.25 -11.49 -2.42
CA LEU A 86 17.17 -11.99 -3.26
C LEU A 86 16.31 -10.84 -3.80
N LEU A 87 15.89 -9.92 -2.91
CA LEU A 87 15.16 -8.72 -3.30
C LEU A 87 15.99 -7.84 -4.24
N GLY A 88 17.28 -7.64 -3.94
CA GLY A 88 18.23 -6.87 -4.73
C GLY A 88 18.38 -7.40 -6.14
N TYR A 89 18.54 -8.71 -6.28
CA TYR A 89 18.62 -9.36 -7.57
C TYR A 89 17.32 -9.23 -8.37
N CYS A 90 16.18 -9.61 -7.79
CA CYS A 90 14.92 -9.62 -8.51
C CYS A 90 14.40 -8.22 -8.87
N LYS A 91 14.58 -7.23 -7.99
CA LYS A 91 13.98 -5.90 -8.18
C LYS A 91 14.97 -4.85 -8.68
N TYR A 92 16.21 -4.86 -8.24
CA TYR A 92 17.12 -3.74 -8.41
C TYR A 92 18.30 -3.99 -9.35
N ALA A 93 18.65 -5.25 -9.68
CA ALA A 93 19.83 -5.53 -10.51
C ALA A 93 19.76 -4.82 -11.88
N GLY A 94 18.62 -4.90 -12.57
CA GLY A 94 18.43 -4.22 -13.86
C GLY A 94 18.51 -2.69 -13.76
N PHE A 95 18.01 -2.09 -12.69
CA PHE A 95 18.09 -0.65 -12.44
C PHE A 95 19.53 -0.19 -12.23
N PHE A 96 20.28 -0.90 -11.39
CA PHE A 96 21.69 -0.56 -11.15
C PHE A 96 22.56 -0.73 -12.38
N LEU A 97 22.35 -1.78 -13.17
CA LEU A 97 23.10 -1.98 -14.41
C LEU A 97 22.79 -0.88 -15.45
N ARG A 98 21.53 -0.52 -15.64
CA ARG A 98 21.15 0.59 -16.53
C ARG A 98 21.77 1.92 -16.07
N THR A 99 21.73 2.20 -14.77
CA THR A 99 22.31 3.42 -14.20
C THR A 99 23.83 3.43 -14.37
N LEU A 100 24.51 2.31 -14.11
CA LEU A 100 25.96 2.19 -14.29
C LEU A 100 26.36 2.36 -15.76
N GLY A 101 25.62 1.71 -16.69
CA GLY A 101 25.86 1.88 -18.13
C GLY A 101 25.69 3.33 -18.58
N ALA A 102 24.64 4.02 -18.10
CA ALA A 102 24.41 5.44 -18.40
C ALA A 102 25.53 6.36 -17.86
N LEU A 103 26.10 6.05 -16.69
CA LEU A 103 27.16 6.84 -16.08
C LEU A 103 28.54 6.57 -16.69
N THR A 104 28.80 5.33 -17.11
CA THR A 104 30.13 4.91 -17.59
C THR A 104 30.24 4.86 -19.11
N GLY A 105 29.14 4.94 -19.83
CA GLY A 105 29.07 4.71 -21.29
C GLY A 105 29.27 3.25 -21.72
N LEU A 106 29.32 2.30 -20.76
CA LEU A 106 29.52 0.88 -21.05
C LEU A 106 28.20 0.23 -21.50
N SER A 107 28.29 -0.59 -22.55
CA SER A 107 27.17 -1.44 -22.99
C SER A 107 27.02 -2.63 -22.07
N LEU A 108 26.25 -2.47 -20.97
CA LEU A 108 25.97 -3.54 -20.03
C LEU A 108 24.73 -4.35 -20.45
N PRO A 109 24.68 -5.67 -20.17
CA PRO A 109 23.56 -6.50 -20.56
C PRO A 109 22.27 -6.04 -19.87
N ALA A 110 21.18 -5.92 -20.64
CA ALA A 110 19.86 -5.64 -20.11
C ALA A 110 19.29 -6.92 -19.45
N LEU A 111 19.25 -6.93 -18.11
CA LEU A 111 18.64 -8.03 -17.38
C LEU A 111 17.13 -7.88 -17.38
N GLN A 112 16.44 -8.83 -18.01
CA GLN A 112 14.99 -8.97 -17.95
C GLN A 112 14.61 -9.97 -16.85
N ILE A 113 14.63 -9.53 -15.60
CA ILE A 113 14.27 -10.37 -14.46
C ILE A 113 12.79 -10.13 -14.16
N ALA A 114 11.97 -11.19 -14.27
CA ALA A 114 10.59 -11.10 -13.87
C ALA A 114 10.48 -10.91 -12.34
N LEU A 115 9.77 -9.87 -11.91
CA LEU A 115 9.62 -9.53 -10.51
C LEU A 115 8.57 -10.41 -9.83
N PRO A 116 8.93 -11.22 -8.81
CA PRO A 116 7.95 -11.99 -8.06
C PRO A 116 6.96 -11.06 -7.34
N ILE A 117 5.67 -11.25 -7.61
CA ILE A 117 4.61 -10.46 -6.97
C ILE A 117 4.72 -10.60 -5.45
N GLY A 118 4.68 -9.47 -4.74
CA GLY A 118 4.73 -9.45 -3.28
C GLY A 118 6.11 -9.70 -2.65
N ILE A 119 7.21 -9.84 -3.44
CA ILE A 119 8.55 -10.08 -2.89
C ILE A 119 8.96 -9.01 -1.87
N SER A 120 8.65 -7.76 -2.11
CA SER A 120 8.94 -6.67 -1.19
C SER A 120 8.18 -6.83 0.15
N PHE A 121 6.95 -7.34 0.11
CA PHE A 121 6.11 -7.53 1.29
C PHE A 121 6.59 -8.70 2.13
N TYR A 122 6.71 -9.90 1.55
CA TYR A 122 7.15 -11.05 2.34
C TYR A 122 8.62 -10.95 2.78
N THR A 123 9.47 -10.23 2.05
CA THR A 123 10.82 -9.90 2.52
C THR A 123 10.77 -9.06 3.80
N PHE A 124 9.92 -8.02 3.84
CA PHE A 124 9.75 -7.19 5.02
C PHE A 124 9.12 -7.95 6.19
N GLN A 125 8.19 -8.86 5.93
CA GLN A 125 7.60 -9.73 6.95
C GLN A 125 8.66 -10.65 7.57
N VAL A 126 9.46 -11.33 6.75
CA VAL A 126 10.51 -12.22 7.23
C VAL A 126 11.61 -11.44 7.98
N LEU A 127 12.06 -10.30 7.43
CA LEU A 127 13.05 -9.46 8.09
C LEU A 127 12.56 -8.96 9.45
N SER A 128 11.33 -8.44 9.54
CA SER A 128 10.77 -7.99 10.81
C SER A 128 10.67 -9.12 11.81
N TYR A 129 10.21 -10.31 11.40
CA TYR A 129 10.16 -11.49 12.27
C TYR A 129 11.55 -11.85 12.82
N VAL A 130 12.56 -11.96 11.97
CA VAL A 130 13.92 -12.34 12.39
C VAL A 130 14.55 -11.25 13.30
N ILE A 131 14.33 -9.98 12.99
CA ILE A 131 14.79 -8.86 13.85
C ILE A 131 14.08 -8.90 15.21
N ASP A 132 12.77 -9.16 15.24
CA ASP A 132 11.99 -9.20 16.48
C ASP A 132 12.40 -10.40 17.36
N VAL A 133 12.71 -11.55 16.74
CA VAL A 133 13.33 -12.70 17.45
C VAL A 133 14.69 -12.32 18.04
N TYR A 134 15.54 -11.65 17.24
CA TYR A 134 16.84 -11.19 17.71
C TYR A 134 16.74 -10.23 18.93
N ARG A 135 15.78 -9.29 18.87
CA ARG A 135 15.51 -8.33 19.95
C ARG A 135 14.84 -8.96 21.17
N GLY A 136 14.30 -10.18 21.04
CA GLY A 136 13.51 -10.82 22.08
C GLY A 136 12.08 -10.27 22.21
N THR A 137 11.61 -9.50 21.23
CA THR A 137 10.25 -8.95 21.20
C THR A 137 9.22 -10.07 21.00
N VAL A 138 9.56 -11.08 20.22
CA VAL A 138 8.77 -12.29 20.03
C VAL A 138 9.62 -13.55 20.22
N PRO A 139 9.04 -14.64 20.74
CA PRO A 139 9.72 -15.91 20.79
C PRO A 139 9.90 -16.50 19.37
N PRO A 140 10.97 -17.26 19.12
CA PRO A 140 11.13 -17.98 17.86
C PRO A 140 9.97 -18.95 17.63
N GLN A 141 9.36 -18.88 16.46
CA GLN A 141 8.25 -19.77 16.10
C GLN A 141 8.75 -21.20 15.90
N ARG A 142 8.18 -22.14 16.67
CA ARG A 142 8.54 -23.57 16.61
C ARG A 142 7.68 -24.36 15.63
N ASN A 143 6.54 -23.82 15.22
CA ASN A 143 5.64 -24.46 14.27
C ASN A 143 5.81 -23.82 12.88
N LEU A 144 6.42 -24.56 11.95
CA LEU A 144 6.63 -24.10 10.58
C LEU A 144 5.32 -23.73 9.88
N LEU A 145 4.23 -24.49 10.11
CA LEU A 145 2.92 -24.20 9.52
C LEU A 145 2.42 -22.82 9.91
N GLN A 146 2.57 -22.41 11.17
CA GLN A 146 2.14 -21.08 11.62
C GLN A 146 2.96 -19.96 10.99
N LEU A 147 4.29 -20.13 10.88
CA LEU A 147 5.14 -19.13 10.22
C LEU A 147 4.86 -19.08 8.71
N ALA A 148 4.67 -20.22 8.08
CA ALA A 148 4.32 -20.30 6.66
C ALA A 148 2.96 -19.62 6.39
N THR A 149 1.96 -19.91 7.22
CA THR A 149 0.65 -19.22 7.14
C THR A 149 0.80 -17.71 7.29
N TYR A 150 1.57 -17.24 8.27
CA TYR A 150 1.83 -15.82 8.46
C TYR A 150 2.42 -15.15 7.21
N VAL A 151 3.47 -15.72 6.63
CA VAL A 151 4.16 -15.11 5.49
C VAL A 151 3.33 -15.22 4.20
N ALA A 152 2.71 -16.38 3.96
CA ALA A 152 2.01 -16.67 2.70
C ALA A 152 0.55 -16.17 2.66
N MET A 153 -0.04 -15.77 3.78
CA MET A 153 -1.47 -15.48 3.89
C MET A 153 -1.96 -14.47 2.86
N PHE A 154 -2.83 -14.91 1.94
CA PHE A 154 -3.23 -14.16 0.75
C PHE A 154 -3.86 -12.78 1.02
N PRO A 155 -4.60 -12.53 2.12
CA PRO A 155 -5.16 -11.21 2.35
C PRO A 155 -4.11 -10.09 2.48
N GLN A 156 -2.93 -10.38 2.99
CA GLN A 156 -1.87 -9.39 3.21
C GLN A 156 -0.74 -9.42 2.16
N LEU A 157 -0.64 -10.53 1.37
CA LEU A 157 0.57 -10.88 0.62
C LEU A 157 0.93 -9.89 -0.50
N ILE A 158 -0.06 -9.35 -1.23
CA ILE A 158 0.21 -8.57 -2.46
C ILE A 158 0.33 -7.07 -2.18
N ALA A 159 -0.65 -6.47 -1.50
CA ALA A 159 -0.70 -5.03 -1.22
C ALA A 159 -1.57 -4.70 0.01
N GLY A 160 -1.73 -5.64 0.91
CA GLY A 160 -2.34 -5.40 2.23
C GLY A 160 -1.45 -4.50 3.11
N PRO A 161 -1.88 -4.19 4.33
CA PRO A 161 -0.98 -3.63 5.33
C PRO A 161 0.23 -4.54 5.53
N ILE A 162 1.41 -3.98 5.77
CA ILE A 162 2.59 -4.75 6.16
C ILE A 162 2.37 -5.20 7.61
N VAL A 163 1.79 -6.39 7.77
CA VAL A 163 1.50 -6.98 9.08
C VAL A 163 2.77 -7.60 9.63
N ARG A 164 3.14 -7.26 10.86
CA ARG A 164 4.27 -7.87 11.54
C ARG A 164 3.86 -9.18 12.21
N TYR A 165 4.81 -10.06 12.42
CA TYR A 165 4.53 -11.30 13.15
C TYR A 165 3.96 -11.03 14.56
N ALA A 166 4.50 -10.03 15.25
CA ALA A 166 4.05 -9.63 16.58
C ALA A 166 2.57 -9.19 16.61
N ASP A 167 2.06 -8.59 15.52
CA ASP A 167 0.69 -8.08 15.45
C ASP A 167 -0.36 -9.19 15.50
N ILE A 168 -0.05 -10.38 14.95
CA ILE A 168 -0.99 -11.50 14.80
C ILE A 168 -0.53 -12.83 15.41
N ALA A 169 0.58 -12.83 16.15
CA ALA A 169 1.17 -14.06 16.71
C ALA A 169 0.20 -14.85 17.58
N SER A 170 -0.59 -14.17 18.40
CA SER A 170 -1.63 -14.79 19.25
C SER A 170 -2.75 -15.42 18.42
N GLU A 171 -3.16 -14.73 17.34
CA GLU A 171 -4.25 -15.15 16.45
C GLU A 171 -3.84 -16.32 15.53
N LEU A 172 -2.54 -16.46 15.22
CA LEU A 172 -2.02 -17.66 14.54
C LEU A 172 -2.16 -18.91 15.40
N THR A 173 -2.12 -18.76 16.73
CA THR A 173 -2.27 -19.88 17.65
C THR A 173 -3.73 -20.14 18.00
N ARG A 174 -4.49 -19.10 18.32
CA ARG A 174 -5.90 -19.20 18.70
C ARG A 174 -6.67 -17.97 18.22
N ARG A 175 -7.66 -18.21 17.38
CA ARG A 175 -8.58 -17.18 16.84
C ARG A 175 -9.99 -17.37 17.39
N ARG A 176 -10.71 -16.27 17.49
CA ARG A 176 -12.15 -16.26 17.72
C ARG A 176 -12.86 -15.82 16.45
N HIS A 177 -13.96 -16.48 16.12
CA HIS A 177 -14.81 -16.13 14.99
C HIS A 177 -16.16 -15.71 15.54
N THR A 178 -16.58 -14.49 15.25
CA THR A 178 -17.89 -13.98 15.62
C THR A 178 -18.64 -13.52 14.36
N LEU A 179 -19.96 -13.65 14.35
CA LEU A 179 -20.80 -13.11 13.27
C LEU A 179 -20.63 -11.58 13.14
N THR A 180 -20.42 -10.90 14.26
CA THR A 180 -20.17 -9.45 14.26
C THR A 180 -18.88 -9.09 13.52
N ASP A 181 -17.80 -9.83 13.76
CA ASP A 181 -16.55 -9.61 13.05
C ASP A 181 -16.64 -10.00 11.58
N ALA A 182 -17.33 -11.08 11.25
CA ALA A 182 -17.56 -11.49 9.88
C ALA A 182 -18.39 -10.43 9.12
N ALA A 183 -19.47 -9.93 9.70
CA ALA A 183 -20.29 -8.87 9.11
C ALA A 183 -19.51 -7.56 8.93
N ALA A 184 -18.72 -7.15 9.93
CA ALA A 184 -17.88 -5.96 9.84
C ALA A 184 -16.77 -6.14 8.78
N GLY A 185 -16.20 -7.34 8.67
CA GLY A 185 -15.21 -7.69 7.64
C GLY A 185 -15.82 -7.66 6.24
N ALA A 186 -16.99 -8.25 6.04
CA ALA A 186 -17.71 -8.25 4.76
C ALA A 186 -18.08 -6.82 4.32
N ARG A 187 -18.63 -6.01 5.24
CA ARG A 187 -18.89 -4.58 5.00
C ARG A 187 -17.64 -3.87 4.51
N ARG A 188 -16.53 -4.04 5.23
CA ARG A 188 -15.27 -3.38 4.90
C ARG A 188 -14.73 -3.83 3.55
N PHE A 189 -14.84 -5.09 3.25
CA PHE A 189 -14.46 -5.65 1.95
C PHE A 189 -15.25 -5.03 0.80
N VAL A 190 -16.58 -4.99 0.90
CA VAL A 190 -17.44 -4.46 -0.17
C VAL A 190 -17.23 -2.96 -0.37
N VAL A 191 -17.08 -2.19 0.72
CA VAL A 191 -16.75 -0.75 0.62
C VAL A 191 -15.36 -0.56 -0.01
N GLY A 192 -14.38 -1.38 0.35
CA GLY A 192 -13.04 -1.36 -0.26
C GLY A 192 -13.09 -1.68 -1.76
N LEU A 193 -13.91 -2.65 -2.16
CA LEU A 193 -14.15 -2.97 -3.57
C LEU A 193 -14.78 -1.79 -4.32
N GLY A 194 -15.79 -1.12 -3.74
CA GLY A 194 -16.39 0.10 -4.30
C GLY A 194 -15.37 1.22 -4.49
N LYS A 195 -14.50 1.46 -3.51
CA LYS A 195 -13.39 2.42 -3.64
C LYS A 195 -12.48 2.11 -4.83
N LYS A 196 -12.14 0.84 -5.02
CA LYS A 196 -11.26 0.39 -6.10
C LYS A 196 -11.95 0.48 -7.47
N VAL A 197 -13.15 -0.07 -7.59
CA VAL A 197 -13.81 -0.24 -8.90
C VAL A 197 -14.47 1.06 -9.36
N LEU A 198 -15.25 1.72 -8.49
CA LEU A 198 -16.08 2.85 -8.88
C LEU A 198 -15.38 4.22 -8.76
N ILE A 199 -14.28 4.29 -8.01
CA ILE A 199 -13.55 5.56 -7.86
C ILE A 199 -12.16 5.46 -8.49
N ALA A 200 -11.31 4.55 -8.03
CA ALA A 200 -9.92 4.51 -8.49
C ALA A 200 -9.79 4.15 -9.96
N ASN A 201 -10.54 3.13 -10.45
CA ASN A 201 -10.48 2.75 -11.87
C ASN A 201 -11.00 3.88 -12.77
N VAL A 202 -12.13 4.51 -12.39
CA VAL A 202 -12.72 5.62 -13.16
C VAL A 202 -11.77 6.85 -13.20
N LEU A 203 -11.11 7.18 -12.07
CA LEU A 203 -10.10 8.25 -12.05
C LEU A 203 -8.86 7.90 -12.89
N TYR A 204 -8.51 6.62 -13.01
CA TYR A 204 -7.42 6.20 -13.90
C TYR A 204 -7.77 6.41 -15.37
N GLU A 205 -9.03 6.29 -15.77
CA GLU A 205 -9.48 6.63 -17.13
C GLU A 205 -9.28 8.11 -17.43
N LEU A 206 -9.60 9.00 -16.48
CA LEU A 206 -9.33 10.43 -16.59
C LEU A 206 -7.82 10.72 -16.75
N MET A 207 -6.98 10.02 -15.97
CA MET A 207 -5.52 10.13 -16.09
C MET A 207 -5.03 9.67 -17.47
N SER A 208 -5.58 8.57 -17.98
CA SER A 208 -5.25 8.02 -19.30
C SER A 208 -5.68 8.98 -20.42
N ALA A 209 -6.84 9.61 -20.29
CA ALA A 209 -7.31 10.62 -21.24
C ALA A 209 -6.37 11.83 -21.29
N PHE A 210 -5.89 12.32 -20.15
CA PHE A 210 -4.90 13.40 -20.09
C PHE A 210 -3.60 13.00 -20.81
N LEU A 211 -3.07 11.80 -20.53
CA LEU A 211 -1.82 11.35 -21.14
C LEU A 211 -1.89 11.14 -22.65
N GLN A 212 -3.10 10.95 -23.21
CA GLN A 212 -3.37 10.80 -24.63
C GLN A 212 -3.82 12.11 -25.30
N SER A 213 -4.02 13.18 -24.51
CA SER A 213 -4.51 14.47 -25.02
C SER A 213 -3.50 15.14 -25.96
N THR A 214 -4.01 15.68 -27.04
CA THR A 214 -3.27 16.56 -27.96
C THR A 214 -3.50 18.05 -27.68
N GLN A 215 -4.41 18.38 -26.74
CA GLN A 215 -4.78 19.73 -26.37
C GLN A 215 -4.60 19.96 -24.84
N PRO A 216 -3.39 19.82 -24.33
CA PRO A 216 -3.14 20.04 -22.90
C PRO A 216 -3.41 21.49 -22.50
N SER A 217 -3.87 21.71 -21.27
CA SER A 217 -4.05 23.02 -20.67
C SER A 217 -3.68 22.97 -19.19
N VAL A 218 -3.46 24.14 -18.58
CA VAL A 218 -3.14 24.21 -17.14
C VAL A 218 -4.26 23.56 -16.31
N LEU A 219 -5.53 23.84 -16.63
CA LEU A 219 -6.67 23.22 -15.95
C LEU A 219 -6.67 21.70 -16.11
N PHE A 220 -6.37 21.17 -17.29
CA PHE A 220 -6.34 19.72 -17.51
C PHE A 220 -5.18 19.05 -16.75
N THR A 221 -4.03 19.71 -16.67
CA THR A 221 -2.89 19.26 -15.87
C THR A 221 -3.23 19.22 -14.38
N TRP A 222 -3.97 20.21 -13.84
CA TRP A 222 -4.45 20.16 -12.47
C TRP A 222 -5.50 19.07 -12.23
N LEU A 223 -6.40 18.83 -13.17
CA LEU A 223 -7.33 17.71 -13.12
C LEU A 223 -6.58 16.35 -13.06
N TYR A 224 -5.56 16.21 -13.89
CA TYR A 224 -4.68 15.03 -13.85
C TYR A 224 -3.98 14.88 -12.50
N ALA A 225 -3.41 15.97 -11.95
CA ALA A 225 -2.70 15.91 -10.67
C ALA A 225 -3.62 15.52 -9.50
N VAL A 226 -4.85 16.08 -9.48
CA VAL A 226 -5.88 15.71 -8.49
C VAL A 226 -6.31 14.26 -8.69
N ALA A 227 -6.53 13.85 -9.95
CA ALA A 227 -6.86 12.47 -10.27
C ALA A 227 -5.76 11.49 -9.83
N CYS A 228 -4.47 11.80 -10.05
CA CYS A 228 -3.34 11.00 -9.55
C CYS A 228 -3.39 10.80 -8.04
N ALA A 229 -3.58 11.89 -7.29
CA ALA A 229 -3.63 11.84 -5.83
C ALA A 229 -4.81 11.02 -5.31
N LEU A 230 -6.01 11.24 -5.86
CA LEU A 230 -7.22 10.52 -5.45
C LEU A 230 -7.19 9.06 -5.92
N GLN A 231 -6.73 8.81 -7.15
CA GLN A 231 -6.64 7.47 -7.72
C GLN A 231 -5.77 6.56 -6.84
N ILE A 232 -4.52 6.97 -6.55
CA ILE A 232 -3.60 6.15 -5.73
C ILE A 232 -4.16 5.94 -4.31
N TYR A 233 -4.83 6.94 -3.74
CA TYR A 233 -5.46 6.82 -2.44
C TYR A 233 -6.59 5.78 -2.45
N PHE A 234 -7.53 5.89 -3.39
CA PHE A 234 -8.66 4.96 -3.45
C PHE A 234 -8.27 3.58 -3.92
N ASP A 235 -7.28 3.46 -4.82
CA ASP A 235 -6.72 2.18 -5.26
C ASP A 235 -6.11 1.43 -4.08
N PHE A 236 -5.22 2.08 -3.36
CA PHE A 236 -4.49 1.44 -2.27
C PHE A 236 -5.31 1.33 -0.98
N SER A 237 -6.07 2.35 -0.58
CA SER A 237 -6.94 2.25 0.59
C SER A 237 -8.08 1.25 0.37
N GLY A 238 -8.62 1.16 -0.85
CA GLY A 238 -9.62 0.17 -1.22
C GLY A 238 -9.08 -1.26 -1.10
N TYR A 239 -7.88 -1.51 -1.64
CA TYR A 239 -7.23 -2.81 -1.49
C TYR A 239 -6.91 -3.13 -0.02
N SER A 240 -6.41 -2.15 0.74
CA SER A 240 -6.12 -2.31 2.16
C SER A 240 -7.39 -2.61 2.97
N ASP A 241 -8.52 -1.96 2.65
CA ASP A 241 -9.81 -2.25 3.28
C ASP A 241 -10.31 -3.66 2.95
N MET A 242 -10.16 -4.10 1.70
CA MET A 242 -10.48 -5.48 1.32
C MET A 242 -9.61 -6.49 2.10
N ALA A 243 -8.31 -6.24 2.19
CA ALA A 243 -7.37 -7.10 2.93
C ALA A 243 -7.73 -7.20 4.42
N VAL A 244 -7.95 -6.06 5.08
CA VAL A 244 -8.34 -6.01 6.50
C VAL A 244 -9.72 -6.65 6.70
N GLY A 245 -10.65 -6.43 5.77
CA GLY A 245 -11.98 -7.05 5.81
C GLY A 245 -11.93 -8.58 5.75
N ILE A 246 -11.17 -9.14 4.81
CA ILE A 246 -10.98 -10.60 4.69
C ILE A 246 -10.24 -11.14 5.92
N GLY A 247 -9.17 -10.45 6.36
CA GLY A 247 -8.46 -10.82 7.58
C GLY A 247 -9.40 -10.95 8.76
N ARG A 248 -10.30 -9.97 8.95
CA ARG A 248 -11.29 -9.97 10.03
C ARG A 248 -12.30 -11.13 9.94
N ILE A 249 -12.73 -11.50 8.74
CA ILE A 249 -13.58 -12.68 8.53
C ILE A 249 -12.86 -13.96 8.98
N PHE A 250 -11.57 -14.07 8.73
CA PHE A 250 -10.73 -15.18 9.17
C PHE A 250 -10.28 -15.10 10.64
N GLY A 251 -10.69 -14.06 11.37
CA GLY A 251 -10.35 -13.86 12.78
C GLY A 251 -8.98 -13.25 13.02
N PHE A 252 -8.45 -12.49 12.05
CA PHE A 252 -7.23 -11.71 12.16
C PHE A 252 -7.53 -10.21 12.19
N HIS A 253 -6.82 -9.47 13.04
CA HIS A 253 -6.97 -8.02 13.19
C HIS A 253 -5.74 -7.31 12.63
N PHE A 254 -5.75 -7.05 11.33
CA PHE A 254 -4.67 -6.32 10.67
C PHE A 254 -4.68 -4.83 11.03
N PRO A 255 -3.50 -4.19 11.07
CA PRO A 255 -3.39 -2.78 11.38
C PRO A 255 -4.02 -1.90 10.31
N GLU A 256 -4.50 -0.70 10.72
CA GLU A 256 -4.98 0.32 9.79
C GLU A 256 -3.83 0.89 8.96
N ASN A 257 -4.09 1.07 7.66
CA ASN A 257 -3.07 1.58 6.73
C ASN A 257 -3.30 3.04 6.31
N PHE A 258 -4.55 3.53 6.40
CA PHE A 258 -4.93 4.91 6.04
C PHE A 258 -5.90 5.52 7.05
N ARG A 259 -5.73 6.83 7.35
CA ARG A 259 -6.60 7.61 8.24
C ARG A 259 -6.85 9.00 7.68
N TYR A 260 -7.57 9.13 6.56
CA TYR A 260 -7.91 10.40 5.90
C TYR A 260 -6.68 11.31 5.70
N PRO A 261 -5.69 10.90 4.93
CA PRO A 261 -4.39 11.56 4.85
C PRO A 261 -4.45 12.97 4.24
N PHE A 262 -5.41 13.24 3.34
CA PHE A 262 -5.55 14.56 2.70
C PHE A 262 -6.06 15.67 3.64
N LEU A 263 -6.48 15.33 4.85
CA LEU A 263 -6.82 16.32 5.88
C LEU A 263 -5.61 16.77 6.70
N SER A 264 -4.44 16.27 6.40
CA SER A 264 -3.21 16.63 7.12
C SER A 264 -2.83 18.08 6.91
N GLY A 265 -2.39 18.73 7.97
CA GLY A 265 -1.87 20.10 7.92
C GLY A 265 -0.34 20.17 7.83
N SER A 266 0.36 19.05 7.80
CA SER A 266 1.81 18.96 7.65
C SER A 266 2.24 17.68 6.96
N VAL A 267 3.43 17.64 6.37
CA VAL A 267 4.01 16.44 5.77
C VAL A 267 4.22 15.35 6.82
N THR A 268 4.64 15.74 8.03
CA THR A 268 4.77 14.82 9.17
C THR A 268 3.43 14.17 9.52
N GLU A 269 2.35 14.94 9.58
CA GLU A 269 1.00 14.42 9.85
C GLU A 269 0.50 13.53 8.72
N PHE A 270 0.75 13.93 7.46
CA PHE A 270 0.39 13.13 6.28
C PHE A 270 0.95 11.72 6.38
N TRP A 271 2.24 11.56 6.68
CA TRP A 271 2.88 10.25 6.78
C TRP A 271 2.48 9.43 8.02
N ARG A 272 1.89 10.05 9.02
CA ARG A 272 1.24 9.34 10.13
C ARG A 272 -0.15 8.79 9.75
N ARG A 273 -0.71 9.24 8.62
CA ARG A 273 -2.04 8.88 8.14
C ARG A 273 -2.03 8.12 6.82
N TRP A 274 -0.94 8.19 6.07
CA TRP A 274 -0.71 7.53 4.79
C TRP A 274 0.23 6.35 4.97
N HIS A 275 -0.17 5.16 4.43
CA HIS A 275 0.63 3.93 4.44
C HIS A 275 1.31 3.67 5.80
N ILE A 276 0.49 3.67 6.85
CA ILE A 276 0.92 3.65 8.26
C ILE A 276 1.82 2.44 8.55
N SER A 277 1.49 1.28 7.95
CA SER A 277 2.25 0.04 8.15
C SER A 277 3.67 0.15 7.61
N LEU A 278 3.88 0.73 6.40
CA LEU A 278 5.21 0.97 5.84
C LEU A 278 6.00 1.98 6.68
N GLY A 279 5.36 3.11 7.01
CA GLY A 279 5.99 4.15 7.84
C GLY A 279 6.43 3.62 9.20
N SER A 280 5.60 2.80 9.85
CA SER A 280 5.95 2.16 11.12
C SER A 280 7.07 1.12 10.96
N TRP A 281 7.08 0.36 9.84
CA TRP A 281 8.15 -0.59 9.56
C TRP A 281 9.50 0.11 9.41
N PHE A 282 9.60 1.14 8.55
CA PHE A 282 10.85 1.91 8.38
C PHE A 282 11.27 2.62 9.66
N ARG A 283 10.32 3.16 10.43
CA ARG A 283 10.61 3.78 11.73
C ARG A 283 11.27 2.79 12.68
N ASP A 284 10.69 1.60 12.86
CA ASP A 284 11.07 0.69 13.94
C ASP A 284 12.26 -0.21 13.56
N TYR A 285 12.44 -0.50 12.28
CA TYR A 285 13.52 -1.40 11.82
C TYR A 285 14.69 -0.67 11.16
N VAL A 286 14.54 0.59 10.76
CA VAL A 286 15.63 1.37 10.14
C VAL A 286 15.91 2.65 10.90
N TYR A 287 14.92 3.55 11.06
CA TYR A 287 15.15 4.88 11.62
C TYR A 287 15.61 4.86 13.08
N ILE A 288 14.90 4.13 13.95
CA ILE A 288 15.26 4.02 15.37
C ILE A 288 16.63 3.34 15.58
N PRO A 289 16.96 2.21 14.93
CA PRO A 289 18.29 1.61 15.04
C PRO A 289 19.44 2.51 14.60
N LEU A 290 19.21 3.42 13.64
CA LEU A 290 20.21 4.42 13.21
C LEU A 290 20.40 5.58 14.20
N GLY A 291 19.64 5.60 15.31
CA GLY A 291 19.66 6.65 16.34
C GLY A 291 18.41 7.53 16.34
N GLY A 292 17.51 7.38 15.37
CA GLY A 292 16.25 8.11 15.29
C GLY A 292 16.45 9.63 15.31
N SER A 293 15.69 10.29 16.22
CA SER A 293 15.80 11.72 16.46
C SER A 293 16.69 12.06 17.71
N ARG A 294 17.23 11.05 18.39
CA ARG A 294 18.04 11.21 19.61
C ARG A 294 19.54 11.19 19.30
N CYS A 295 19.96 11.91 18.25
CA CYS A 295 21.35 12.00 17.80
C CYS A 295 21.68 13.43 17.35
N SER A 296 22.91 13.71 16.95
CA SER A 296 23.30 15.01 16.43
C SER A 296 22.46 15.41 15.21
N ARG A 297 22.34 16.72 14.94
CA ARG A 297 21.56 17.27 13.84
C ARG A 297 21.99 16.69 12.48
N SER A 298 23.30 16.61 12.23
CA SER A 298 23.83 16.04 10.98
C SER A 298 23.49 14.56 10.85
N ARG A 299 23.62 13.78 11.91
CA ARG A 299 23.25 12.36 11.93
C ARG A 299 21.75 12.18 11.71
N TRP A 300 20.93 13.02 12.34
CA TRP A 300 19.47 12.99 12.14
C TRP A 300 19.10 13.28 10.67
N LEU A 301 19.71 14.30 10.04
CA LEU A 301 19.50 14.58 8.61
C LEU A 301 19.86 13.35 7.77
N LEU A 302 21.05 12.77 7.97
CA LEU A 302 21.46 11.55 7.28
C LEU A 302 20.43 10.43 7.44
N ASN A 303 19.93 10.20 8.66
CA ASN A 303 18.92 9.18 8.92
C ASN A 303 17.61 9.44 8.16
N VAL A 304 17.15 10.70 8.09
CA VAL A 304 15.94 11.08 7.34
C VAL A 304 16.15 10.84 5.84
N PHE A 305 17.24 11.33 5.26
CA PHE A 305 17.52 11.15 3.83
C PHE A 305 17.71 9.67 3.45
N LEU A 306 18.38 8.89 4.29
CA LEU A 306 18.56 7.46 4.07
C LEU A 306 17.22 6.72 4.10
N VAL A 307 16.40 6.94 5.13
CA VAL A 307 15.10 6.28 5.27
C VAL A 307 14.18 6.63 4.10
N TRP A 308 14.11 7.90 3.71
CA TRP A 308 13.25 8.33 2.62
C TRP A 308 13.77 7.92 1.25
N GLY A 309 15.09 7.92 1.03
CA GLY A 309 15.69 7.35 -0.17
C GLY A 309 15.39 5.86 -0.32
N LEU A 310 15.50 5.09 0.78
CA LEU A 310 15.12 3.68 0.82
C LEU A 310 13.60 3.47 0.64
N THR A 311 12.77 4.36 1.18
CA THR A 311 11.31 4.32 0.98
C THR A 311 10.96 4.54 -0.49
N GLY A 312 11.59 5.52 -1.14
CA GLY A 312 11.42 5.74 -2.58
C GLY A 312 11.87 4.51 -3.39
N LEU A 313 13.06 4.01 -3.13
CA LEU A 313 13.60 2.81 -3.79
C LEU A 313 12.70 1.58 -3.57
N TRP A 314 12.10 1.44 -2.39
CA TRP A 314 11.17 0.34 -2.10
C TRP A 314 9.93 0.39 -3.00
N HIS A 315 9.42 1.56 -3.33
CA HIS A 315 8.30 1.72 -4.26
C HIS A 315 8.65 1.28 -5.69
N GLY A 316 9.86 1.58 -6.19
CA GLY A 316 10.20 1.18 -7.55
C GLY A 316 11.68 1.36 -7.88
N ALA A 317 12.15 0.53 -8.80
CA ALA A 317 13.53 0.55 -9.31
C ALA A 317 13.67 1.58 -10.46
N ALA A 318 13.40 2.88 -10.15
CA ALA A 318 13.54 4.00 -11.07
C ALA A 318 13.82 5.30 -10.31
N TRP A 319 14.43 6.26 -10.99
CA TRP A 319 14.90 7.51 -10.37
C TRP A 319 13.77 8.42 -9.92
N ASN A 320 12.60 8.41 -10.59
CA ASN A 320 11.42 9.17 -10.14
C ASN A 320 10.97 8.76 -8.73
N PHE A 321 11.04 7.47 -8.36
CA PHE A 321 10.71 7.00 -7.00
C PHE A 321 11.76 7.43 -5.98
N VAL A 322 13.05 7.35 -6.33
CA VAL A 322 14.12 7.81 -5.43
C VAL A 322 13.98 9.31 -5.17
N LEU A 323 13.79 10.12 -6.22
CA LEU A 323 13.58 11.57 -6.08
C LEU A 323 12.29 11.90 -5.34
N TRP A 324 11.22 11.13 -5.54
CA TRP A 324 10.00 11.26 -4.77
C TRP A 324 10.24 11.05 -3.26
N GLY A 325 11.01 10.03 -2.89
CA GLY A 325 11.41 9.82 -1.50
C GLY A 325 12.26 10.97 -0.97
N LEU A 326 13.28 11.42 -1.71
CA LEU A 326 14.13 12.54 -1.33
C LEU A 326 13.37 13.87 -1.23
N PHE A 327 12.37 14.10 -2.07
CA PHE A 327 11.45 15.24 -1.98
C PHE A 327 10.80 15.30 -0.60
N PHE A 328 10.26 14.18 -0.10
CA PHE A 328 9.71 14.12 1.25
C PHE A 328 10.76 14.24 2.35
N ALA A 329 11.97 13.74 2.14
CA ALA A 329 13.08 13.96 3.08
C ALA A 329 13.38 15.45 3.27
N VAL A 330 13.44 16.20 2.17
CA VAL A 330 13.65 17.67 2.19
C VAL A 330 12.51 18.37 2.92
N LEU A 331 11.26 18.06 2.58
CA LEU A 331 10.10 18.69 3.22
C LEU A 331 10.02 18.41 4.72
N LEU A 332 10.25 17.18 5.15
CA LEU A 332 10.27 16.80 6.56
C LEU A 332 11.42 17.47 7.33
N ALA A 333 12.60 17.59 6.70
CA ALA A 333 13.70 18.31 7.28
C ALA A 333 13.38 19.81 7.42
N ALA A 334 12.81 20.41 6.37
CA ALA A 334 12.42 21.81 6.36
C ALA A 334 11.30 22.11 7.38
N GLU A 335 10.25 21.27 7.46
CA GLU A 335 9.22 21.40 8.51
C GLU A 335 9.84 21.41 9.91
N LYS A 336 10.68 20.41 10.20
CA LYS A 336 11.25 20.29 11.54
C LYS A 336 12.23 21.39 11.90
N LEU A 337 12.99 21.91 10.93
CA LEU A 337 14.07 22.86 11.20
C LEU A 337 13.63 24.33 11.11
N TRP A 338 12.61 24.65 10.30
CA TRP A 338 12.32 26.04 9.96
C TRP A 338 10.87 26.45 10.24
N TYR A 339 9.88 25.91 9.56
CA TYR A 339 8.54 26.51 9.50
C TYR A 339 7.40 25.69 10.13
N GLY A 340 7.64 24.45 10.53
CA GLY A 340 6.58 23.56 11.03
C GLY A 340 5.80 24.14 12.21
N HIS A 341 6.50 24.76 13.17
CA HIS A 341 5.87 25.39 14.33
C HIS A 341 4.95 26.59 13.98
N GLY A 342 5.31 27.34 12.93
CA GLY A 342 4.48 28.42 12.41
C GLY A 342 3.25 27.89 11.66
N LEU A 343 3.46 26.83 10.87
CA LEU A 343 2.41 26.22 10.07
C LEU A 343 1.29 25.59 10.94
N GLU A 344 1.65 24.94 12.04
CA GLU A 344 0.69 24.34 12.98
C GLU A 344 -0.29 25.35 13.58
N LYS A 345 0.14 26.62 13.75
CA LYS A 345 -0.70 27.69 14.30
C LYS A 345 -1.74 28.25 13.30
N THR A 346 -1.62 27.90 12.01
CA THR A 346 -2.52 28.37 10.97
C THR A 346 -3.68 27.41 10.75
N ARG A 347 -4.88 27.92 10.44
CA ARG A 347 -6.04 27.07 10.10
C ARG A 347 -6.10 26.69 8.63
N LEU A 348 -5.97 27.67 7.74
CA LEU A 348 -6.15 27.50 6.30
C LEU A 348 -4.82 27.31 5.57
N LEU A 349 -3.79 28.08 5.91
CA LEU A 349 -2.50 28.06 5.21
C LEU A 349 -1.85 26.68 5.18
N LYS A 350 -1.98 25.89 6.25
CA LYS A 350 -1.47 24.51 6.31
C LYS A 350 -2.08 23.60 5.23
N HIS A 351 -3.35 23.76 4.89
CA HIS A 351 -3.99 22.98 3.84
C HIS A 351 -3.66 23.52 2.45
N LEU A 352 -3.59 24.85 2.29
CA LEU A 352 -3.11 25.48 1.05
C LEU A 352 -1.66 25.12 0.74
N TYR A 353 -0.84 24.88 1.76
CA TYR A 353 0.52 24.36 1.61
C TYR A 353 0.53 22.88 1.21
N MET A 354 -0.26 22.04 1.91
CA MET A 354 -0.21 20.58 1.75
C MET A 354 -0.76 20.10 0.40
N LEU A 355 -1.91 20.63 -0.04
CA LEU A 355 -2.60 20.10 -1.22
C LEU A 355 -1.77 20.23 -2.52
N PRO A 356 -1.17 21.39 -2.85
CA PRO A 356 -0.29 21.49 -4.02
C PRO A 356 0.94 20.60 -3.93
N LEU A 357 1.56 20.48 -2.75
CA LEU A 357 2.71 19.59 -2.56
C LEU A 357 2.36 18.14 -2.81
N LEU A 358 1.22 17.70 -2.33
CA LEU A 358 0.75 16.33 -2.57
C LEU A 358 0.43 16.12 -4.05
N ALA A 359 -0.23 17.08 -4.72
CA ALA A 359 -0.49 17.02 -6.16
C ALA A 359 0.81 16.85 -6.95
N VAL A 360 1.81 17.73 -6.72
CA VAL A 360 3.15 17.63 -7.33
C VAL A 360 3.82 16.29 -7.02
N SER A 361 3.77 15.84 -5.76
CA SER A 361 4.40 14.58 -5.37
C SER A 361 3.81 13.37 -6.09
N PHE A 362 2.49 13.32 -6.27
CA PHE A 362 1.84 12.21 -6.94
C PHE A 362 1.97 12.27 -8.47
N VAL A 363 2.12 13.45 -9.07
CA VAL A 363 2.54 13.59 -10.47
C VAL A 363 3.94 13.01 -10.66
N LEU A 364 4.91 13.37 -9.81
CA LEU A 364 6.26 12.80 -9.83
C LEU A 364 6.25 11.27 -9.67
N PHE A 365 5.38 10.76 -8.80
CA PHE A 365 5.25 9.32 -8.54
C PHE A 365 4.67 8.56 -9.75
N HIS A 366 3.68 9.12 -10.44
CA HIS A 366 3.00 8.47 -11.57
C HIS A 366 3.71 8.63 -12.92
N ALA A 367 4.59 9.61 -13.04
CA ALA A 367 5.29 9.90 -14.27
C ALA A 367 6.08 8.67 -14.79
N ALA A 368 6.11 8.51 -16.11
CA ALA A 368 6.84 7.41 -16.74
C ALA A 368 8.35 7.52 -16.50
N ASP A 369 8.87 8.76 -16.52
CA ASP A 369 10.28 9.09 -16.29
C ASP A 369 10.44 10.52 -15.74
N LEU A 370 11.68 10.93 -15.48
CA LEU A 370 11.97 12.27 -14.93
C LEU A 370 11.68 13.42 -15.90
N PRO A 371 12.00 13.32 -17.21
CA PRO A 371 11.61 14.33 -18.18
C PRO A 371 10.10 14.57 -18.23
N ALA A 372 9.31 13.51 -18.29
CA ALA A 372 7.83 13.60 -18.26
C ALA A 372 7.32 14.23 -16.96
N ALA A 373 7.91 13.84 -15.81
CA ALA A 373 7.59 14.44 -14.52
C ALA A 373 7.85 15.96 -14.53
N GLY A 374 9.02 16.37 -15.02
CA GLY A 374 9.40 17.78 -15.11
C GLY A 374 8.45 18.59 -15.99
N GLN A 375 8.10 18.05 -17.16
CA GLN A 375 7.15 18.69 -18.08
C GLN A 375 5.76 18.85 -17.45
N GLN A 376 5.23 17.80 -16.84
CA GLN A 376 3.92 17.82 -16.19
C GLN A 376 3.89 18.77 -14.99
N ILE A 377 4.94 18.79 -14.17
CA ILE A 377 5.05 19.71 -13.04
C ILE A 377 5.17 21.18 -13.54
N ALA A 378 5.97 21.44 -14.56
CA ALA A 378 6.07 22.77 -15.17
C ALA A 378 4.71 23.24 -15.71
N ALA A 379 3.97 22.35 -16.36
CA ALA A 379 2.64 22.64 -16.88
C ALA A 379 1.60 23.00 -15.81
N LEU A 380 1.71 22.44 -14.58
CA LEU A 380 0.85 22.85 -13.44
C LEU A 380 0.96 24.34 -13.13
N PHE A 381 2.14 24.93 -13.32
CA PHE A 381 2.41 26.34 -13.03
C PHE A 381 2.35 27.24 -14.27
N GLY A 382 1.81 26.72 -15.39
CA GLY A 382 1.64 27.49 -16.63
C GLY A 382 2.92 27.68 -17.45
N PHE A 383 4.01 27.00 -17.08
CA PHE A 383 5.22 26.98 -17.91
C PHE A 383 5.01 26.10 -19.15
N GLY A 384 5.61 26.51 -20.28
CA GLY A 384 5.47 25.81 -21.56
C GLY A 384 4.40 26.40 -22.51
N GLY A 385 3.84 27.59 -22.18
CA GLY A 385 2.92 28.32 -23.07
C GLY A 385 1.55 27.68 -23.22
N LEU A 386 1.12 26.84 -22.29
CA LEU A 386 -0.18 26.18 -22.30
C LEU A 386 -1.31 27.18 -22.02
N PRO A 387 -2.47 27.07 -22.69
CA PRO A 387 -3.65 27.85 -22.37
C PRO A 387 -4.15 27.52 -20.95
N ALA A 388 -4.76 28.50 -20.27
CA ALA A 388 -5.29 28.28 -18.92
C ALA A 388 -6.37 27.19 -18.88
N SER A 389 -7.22 27.11 -19.91
CA SER A 389 -8.24 26.07 -20.11
C SER A 389 -8.48 25.83 -21.61
N GLY A 390 -9.11 24.73 -21.95
CA GLY A 390 -9.51 24.39 -23.31
C GLY A 390 -10.82 23.61 -23.32
N VAL A 391 -11.38 23.38 -24.49
CA VAL A 391 -12.64 22.64 -24.66
C VAL A 391 -12.53 21.24 -24.02
N GLU A 392 -11.42 20.57 -24.26
CA GLU A 392 -11.17 19.22 -23.74
C GLU A 392 -11.11 19.21 -22.22
N SER A 393 -10.42 20.16 -21.59
CA SER A 393 -10.35 20.24 -20.12
C SER A 393 -11.70 20.50 -19.47
N LEU A 394 -12.55 21.35 -20.07
CA LEU A 394 -13.90 21.59 -19.59
C LEU A 394 -14.83 20.39 -19.79
N TYR A 395 -14.69 19.70 -20.91
CA TYR A 395 -15.41 18.45 -21.17
C TYR A 395 -15.10 17.40 -20.09
N TYR A 396 -13.82 17.12 -19.83
CA TYR A 396 -13.44 16.13 -18.81
C TYR A 396 -13.78 16.59 -17.39
N LEU A 397 -13.65 17.87 -17.07
CA LEU A 397 -14.10 18.39 -15.77
C LEU A 397 -15.59 18.10 -15.54
N ARG A 398 -16.43 18.36 -16.55
CA ARG A 398 -17.88 18.11 -16.48
C ARG A 398 -18.20 16.62 -16.41
N SER A 399 -17.56 15.81 -17.26
CA SER A 399 -17.83 14.37 -17.37
C SER A 399 -17.45 13.62 -16.07
N TYR A 400 -16.36 14.02 -15.43
CA TYR A 400 -15.88 13.37 -14.20
C TYR A 400 -16.26 14.13 -12.91
N ALA A 401 -17.06 15.22 -13.00
CA ALA A 401 -17.43 16.03 -11.85
C ALA A 401 -18.03 15.20 -10.70
N VAL A 402 -18.94 14.28 -11.02
CA VAL A 402 -19.63 13.45 -10.01
C VAL A 402 -18.63 12.57 -9.28
N VAL A 403 -17.77 11.85 -9.99
CA VAL A 403 -16.78 10.96 -9.36
C VAL A 403 -15.73 11.76 -8.57
N LEU A 404 -15.33 12.94 -9.05
CA LEU A 404 -14.43 13.82 -8.33
C LEU A 404 -15.03 14.31 -7.00
N VAL A 405 -16.32 14.73 -7.00
CA VAL A 405 -17.04 15.13 -5.78
C VAL A 405 -17.17 13.93 -4.80
N ILE A 406 -17.56 12.76 -5.29
CA ILE A 406 -17.64 11.55 -4.46
C ILE A 406 -16.27 11.20 -3.88
N ALA A 407 -15.20 11.28 -4.68
CA ALA A 407 -13.84 11.00 -4.23
C ALA A 407 -13.37 12.02 -3.18
N LEU A 408 -13.60 13.32 -3.40
CA LEU A 408 -13.25 14.35 -2.42
C LEU A 408 -13.99 14.17 -1.10
N LEU A 409 -15.30 13.88 -1.12
CA LEU A 409 -16.09 13.58 0.08
C LEU A 409 -15.63 12.28 0.75
N GLY A 410 -15.40 11.23 -0.03
CA GLY A 410 -14.93 9.91 0.46
C GLY A 410 -13.51 9.95 1.04
N ALA A 411 -12.69 10.92 0.65
CA ALA A 411 -11.37 11.16 1.24
C ALA A 411 -11.43 11.86 2.61
N THR A 412 -12.63 12.18 3.11
CA THR A 412 -12.90 12.81 4.41
C THR A 412 -13.67 11.85 5.34
N PRO A 413 -13.70 12.10 6.67
CA PRO A 413 -14.52 11.32 7.61
C PRO A 413 -16.01 11.67 7.55
N LEU A 414 -16.45 12.61 6.70
CA LEU A 414 -17.82 13.11 6.68
C LEU A 414 -18.86 12.00 6.42
N PRO A 415 -18.71 11.12 5.42
CA PRO A 415 -19.64 10.04 5.18
C PRO A 415 -19.74 9.07 6.37
N ALA A 416 -18.58 8.67 6.93
CA ALA A 416 -18.55 7.77 8.08
C ALA A 416 -19.20 8.40 9.33
N LYS A 417 -18.96 9.69 9.59
CA LYS A 417 -19.57 10.44 10.70
C LYS A 417 -21.08 10.60 10.50
N ALA A 418 -21.54 10.81 9.26
CA ALA A 418 -22.98 10.90 8.96
C ALA A 418 -23.69 9.57 9.27
N VAL A 419 -23.16 8.45 8.80
CA VAL A 419 -23.69 7.11 9.10
C VAL A 419 -23.66 6.83 10.61
N GLN A 420 -22.58 7.21 11.31
CA GLN A 420 -22.48 7.02 12.75
C GLN A 420 -23.54 7.82 13.51
N ARG A 421 -23.76 9.10 13.15
CA ARG A 421 -24.80 9.93 13.75
C ARG A 421 -26.21 9.34 13.56
N LEU A 422 -26.50 8.78 12.38
CA LEU A 422 -27.74 8.07 12.13
C LEU A 422 -27.85 6.84 13.03
N ARG A 423 -26.80 6.07 13.16
CA ARG A 423 -26.74 4.86 13.98
C ARG A 423 -26.94 5.14 15.48
N ASP A 424 -26.52 6.33 15.94
CA ASP A 424 -26.67 6.73 17.34
C ASP A 424 -28.14 7.08 17.72
N THR A 425 -29.06 7.17 16.76
CA THR A 425 -30.48 7.36 16.98
C THR A 425 -31.23 6.03 16.85
N SER A 426 -32.27 5.81 17.65
CA SER A 426 -33.09 4.57 17.60
C SER A 426 -33.72 4.34 16.24
N ALA A 427 -34.35 5.36 15.67
CA ALA A 427 -34.94 5.31 14.33
C ALA A 427 -33.91 5.09 13.24
N GLY A 428 -32.81 5.79 13.28
CA GLY A 428 -31.71 5.64 12.33
C GLY A 428 -31.03 4.27 12.41
N SER A 429 -30.85 3.72 13.62
CA SER A 429 -30.33 2.36 13.81
C SER A 429 -31.29 1.31 13.21
N ALA A 430 -32.59 1.44 13.39
CA ALA A 430 -33.58 0.55 12.78
C ALA A 430 -33.53 0.64 11.24
N VAL A 431 -33.48 1.84 10.67
CA VAL A 431 -33.33 2.03 9.22
C VAL A 431 -32.05 1.43 8.70
N LEU A 432 -30.91 1.70 9.35
CA LEU A 432 -29.61 1.20 8.92
C LEU A 432 -29.48 -0.33 9.03
N SER A 433 -30.23 -0.97 9.94
CA SER A 433 -30.22 -2.44 10.06
C SER A 433 -30.70 -3.14 8.78
N VAL A 434 -31.56 -2.47 7.99
CA VAL A 434 -32.06 -2.97 6.69
C VAL A 434 -31.36 -2.29 5.52
N ALA A 435 -31.26 -0.98 5.56
CA ALA A 435 -30.71 -0.20 4.44
C ALA A 435 -29.22 -0.51 4.16
N GLU A 436 -28.41 -0.76 5.20
CA GLU A 436 -26.99 -1.05 5.03
C GLU A 436 -26.73 -2.38 4.32
N PRO A 437 -27.30 -3.53 4.70
CA PRO A 437 -27.16 -4.77 3.94
C PRO A 437 -27.62 -4.65 2.49
N VAL A 438 -28.76 -4.00 2.24
CA VAL A 438 -29.26 -3.75 0.89
C VAL A 438 -28.29 -2.91 0.08
N ALA A 439 -27.79 -1.82 0.64
CA ALA A 439 -26.81 -0.95 -0.03
C ALA A 439 -25.50 -1.70 -0.34
N LEU A 440 -25.03 -2.59 0.56
CA LEU A 440 -23.83 -3.39 0.31
C LEU A 440 -24.03 -4.41 -0.81
N VAL A 441 -25.20 -5.05 -0.88
CA VAL A 441 -25.53 -5.98 -1.97
C VAL A 441 -25.62 -5.23 -3.31
N LEU A 442 -26.28 -4.07 -3.34
CA LEU A 442 -26.36 -3.23 -4.53
C LEU A 442 -24.96 -2.74 -4.96
N LEU A 443 -24.13 -2.31 -3.99
CA LEU A 443 -22.76 -1.90 -4.28
C LEU A 443 -21.93 -3.04 -4.88
N LEU A 444 -22.06 -4.27 -4.32
CA LEU A 444 -21.40 -5.45 -4.86
C LEU A 444 -21.89 -5.77 -6.28
N ALA A 445 -23.20 -5.69 -6.52
CA ALA A 445 -23.78 -5.93 -7.86
C ALA A 445 -23.27 -4.90 -8.89
N VAL A 446 -23.26 -3.61 -8.54
CA VAL A 446 -22.73 -2.55 -9.41
C VAL A 446 -21.24 -2.76 -9.67
N CYS A 447 -20.44 -3.04 -8.64
CA CYS A 447 -19.01 -3.36 -8.83
C CYS A 447 -18.81 -4.57 -9.74
N THR A 448 -19.65 -5.61 -9.59
CA THR A 448 -19.59 -6.79 -10.46
C THR A 448 -19.91 -6.44 -11.90
N ALA A 449 -20.95 -5.62 -12.15
CA ALA A 449 -21.29 -5.16 -13.49
C ALA A 449 -20.12 -4.40 -14.15
N TYR A 450 -19.51 -3.48 -13.43
CA TYR A 450 -18.30 -2.77 -13.91
C TYR A 450 -17.13 -3.70 -14.19
N LEU A 451 -16.92 -4.74 -13.38
CA LEU A 451 -15.83 -5.71 -13.57
C LEU A 451 -16.09 -6.66 -14.76
N VAL A 452 -17.34 -6.91 -15.10
CA VAL A 452 -17.73 -7.73 -16.27
C VAL A 452 -17.63 -6.92 -17.55
N ASP A 453 -18.10 -5.67 -17.54
CA ASP A 453 -18.07 -4.77 -18.70
C ASP A 453 -16.67 -4.21 -18.96
N GLY A 454 -15.95 -3.85 -17.92
CA GLY A 454 -14.65 -3.23 -17.99
C GLY A 454 -13.51 -4.24 -18.11
N SER A 455 -12.86 -4.32 -19.26
CA SER A 455 -11.60 -5.06 -19.43
C SER A 455 -10.44 -4.43 -18.65
N PHE A 456 -10.60 -3.19 -18.18
CA PHE A 456 -9.54 -2.41 -17.57
C PHE A 456 -9.66 -2.34 -16.04
N ASN A 457 -8.83 -3.13 -15.35
CA ASN A 457 -8.74 -3.15 -13.90
C ASN A 457 -7.27 -3.02 -13.48
N PRO A 458 -6.66 -1.85 -13.67
CA PRO A 458 -5.26 -1.64 -13.34
C PRO A 458 -5.06 -1.71 -11.84
N PHE A 459 -3.96 -2.30 -11.43
CA PHE A 459 -3.51 -2.25 -10.04
C PHE A 459 -2.10 -1.68 -10.00
N LEU A 460 -1.98 -0.51 -9.37
CA LEU A 460 -0.78 0.30 -9.42
C LEU A 460 0.45 -0.46 -8.90
N TYR A 461 0.30 -1.28 -7.86
CA TYR A 461 1.38 -2.04 -7.25
C TYR A 461 2.01 -3.12 -8.14
N PHE A 462 1.43 -3.46 -9.29
CA PHE A 462 2.09 -4.33 -10.26
C PHE A 462 3.11 -3.61 -11.15
N ARG A 463 3.16 -2.29 -11.07
CA ARG A 463 4.17 -1.50 -11.78
C ARG A 463 5.49 -1.36 -11.02
N PHE A 464 5.51 -1.74 -9.73
CA PHE A 464 6.62 -1.45 -8.81
C PHE A 464 7.40 -2.68 -8.37
#